data_a6c622b87aaeb7a0243dfa92d325af55
#
_entry.id   a6c622b87aaeb7a0243dfa92d325af55
#
_cell.length_a   1.000
_cell.length_b   1.000
_cell.length_c   1.000
_cell.angle_alpha   90.00
_cell.angle_beta   90.00
_cell.angle_gamma   90.00
#
_symmetry.space_group_name_H-M   'P 1'
#
loop_
_entity.id
_entity.type
_entity.pdbx_description
1 polymer ?
#
loop_
_entity_poly.entity_id
_entity_poly.type
_entity_poly.pdbx_seq_one_letter_code
_entity_poly.pdbx_strand_id
1 'polypeptide(L)'
;MRPIIPDYLAEVLRDVESDTSGEPAGYIPELAAADPERLGAAFAMIDGEVYGAGDIDIEFTIQSISKPFIYALALSDRGFDPVLAKVGVEASGEAFNEISLESDTGRPLNPMINAGAITVHSLAGAEDLNPTERVERVLHGLSAFAGRRLKMDEAVCASEMEHAHRNLAIAHMLRSHNVLTKDARAIVDGYTRQCSVLVTTRDLAMMAATLANRGINPLSGEQVVPEPVVRQVLSVMFSCGMYDAAGDWATQVGIPAKSGVAGGLIGALPGQIGIATFSPRLDSHGNSVRGVSLFERFSSDMGLHVMEVPAAARAVVRSNHVVGSGPNALRVLQLQGGIGFAGAERVVQEAVDISPSEVRVALDLTRVYSIDDVARRVLLEVARRLTLNGHEVYLVDPESIMPDPDPGDGGRVTLVDNVDHADLHAAIAGGGQGG
;
A
#
# COMPACT_ATOMS: atom_id res chain seq x y z
N MET A 1 -1.76 28.53 -10.42
CA MET A 1 -2.47 27.60 -11.33
C MET A 1 -3.46 26.83 -10.47
N ARG A 2 -4.72 26.64 -10.89
CA ARG A 2 -5.63 25.72 -10.16
C ARG A 2 -5.13 24.29 -10.32
N PRO A 3 -5.23 23.42 -9.28
CA PRO A 3 -4.90 22.03 -9.41
C PRO A 3 -5.78 21.36 -10.48
N ILE A 4 -5.20 20.56 -11.36
CA ILE A 4 -5.90 19.89 -12.48
C ILE A 4 -6.72 18.70 -11.95
N ILE A 5 -6.25 18.04 -10.89
CA ILE A 5 -6.85 16.81 -10.35
C ILE A 5 -8.31 17.01 -9.90
N PRO A 6 -8.70 18.06 -9.16
CA PRO A 6 -10.10 18.30 -8.82
C PRO A 6 -11.01 18.50 -10.03
N ASP A 7 -10.52 19.13 -11.10
CA ASP A 7 -11.30 19.33 -12.33
C ASP A 7 -11.55 17.99 -13.04
N TYR A 8 -10.53 17.11 -13.11
CA TYR A 8 -10.65 15.74 -13.60
C TYR A 8 -11.66 14.93 -12.75
N LEU A 9 -11.54 14.95 -11.42
CA LEU A 9 -12.48 14.26 -10.54
C LEU A 9 -13.92 14.74 -10.75
N ALA A 10 -14.14 16.05 -10.88
CA ALA A 10 -15.45 16.61 -11.16
C ALA A 10 -15.99 16.20 -12.54
N GLU A 11 -15.14 16.00 -13.53
CA GLU A 11 -15.52 15.48 -14.85
C GLU A 11 -15.98 14.03 -14.75
N VAL A 12 -15.17 13.15 -14.14
CA VAL A 12 -15.48 11.73 -14.02
C VAL A 12 -16.72 11.48 -13.16
N LEU A 13 -16.97 12.29 -12.12
CA LEU A 13 -18.20 12.22 -11.33
C LEU A 13 -19.43 12.50 -12.20
N ARG A 14 -19.40 13.53 -13.06
CA ARG A 14 -20.52 13.85 -13.99
C ARG A 14 -20.82 12.72 -14.96
N ASP A 15 -19.80 11.97 -15.40
CA ASP A 15 -19.97 10.86 -16.34
C ASP A 15 -20.78 9.70 -15.74
N VAL A 16 -20.68 9.48 -14.41
CA VAL A 16 -21.40 8.41 -13.70
C VAL A 16 -22.65 8.87 -12.96
N GLU A 17 -22.89 10.19 -12.84
CA GLU A 17 -24.01 10.76 -12.07
C GLU A 17 -25.37 10.26 -12.56
N SER A 18 -25.52 10.04 -13.87
CA SER A 18 -26.76 9.57 -14.48
C SER A 18 -27.10 8.11 -14.24
N ASP A 19 -26.14 7.31 -13.71
CA ASP A 19 -26.41 5.92 -13.34
C ASP A 19 -27.18 5.87 -12.02
N THR A 20 -28.45 5.53 -12.13
CA THR A 20 -29.38 5.37 -10.99
C THR A 20 -29.67 3.92 -10.65
N SER A 21 -28.89 2.99 -11.20
CA SER A 21 -29.00 1.56 -10.89
C SER A 21 -28.54 1.25 -9.44
N GLY A 22 -29.01 0.14 -8.91
CA GLY A 22 -28.77 -0.24 -7.52
C GLY A 22 -29.61 0.55 -6.50
N GLU A 23 -29.56 0.11 -5.25
CA GLU A 23 -30.32 0.66 -4.14
C GLU A 23 -29.43 0.79 -2.89
N PRO A 24 -29.68 1.77 -1.99
CA PRO A 24 -29.02 1.81 -0.69
C PRO A 24 -29.30 0.53 0.12
N ALA A 25 -28.37 0.16 1.02
CA ALA A 25 -28.59 -0.95 1.94
C ALA A 25 -29.83 -0.68 2.82
N GLY A 26 -30.78 -1.62 2.86
CA GLY A 26 -32.08 -1.44 3.50
C GLY A 26 -32.27 -2.24 4.78
N TYR A 27 -31.25 -2.92 5.33
CA TYR A 27 -31.42 -3.82 6.46
C TYR A 27 -31.43 -3.13 7.84
N ILE A 28 -31.01 -1.86 7.92
CA ILE A 28 -31.20 -0.97 9.07
C ILE A 28 -31.73 0.40 8.61
N PRO A 29 -32.51 1.11 9.45
CA PRO A 29 -33.16 2.38 9.07
C PRO A 29 -32.17 3.45 8.63
N GLU A 30 -31.01 3.56 9.27
CA GLU A 30 -30.03 4.60 9.02
C GLU A 30 -29.38 4.45 7.63
N LEU A 31 -29.10 3.23 7.19
CA LEU A 31 -28.61 2.97 5.84
C LEU A 31 -29.69 3.13 4.79
N ALA A 32 -30.92 2.70 5.09
CA ALA A 32 -32.08 2.86 4.20
C ALA A 32 -32.45 4.34 3.96
N ALA A 33 -32.14 5.22 4.92
CA ALA A 33 -32.39 6.65 4.84
C ALA A 33 -31.26 7.42 4.10
N ALA A 34 -30.21 6.74 3.65
CA ALA A 34 -29.13 7.37 2.92
C ALA A 34 -29.63 8.00 1.60
N ASP A 35 -29.23 9.23 1.32
CA ASP A 35 -29.56 9.91 0.06
C ASP A 35 -28.84 9.21 -1.11
N PRO A 36 -29.58 8.51 -2.01
CA PRO A 36 -29.00 7.73 -3.09
C PRO A 36 -28.27 8.57 -4.14
N GLU A 37 -28.50 9.89 -4.15
CA GLU A 37 -27.87 10.80 -5.12
C GLU A 37 -26.48 11.31 -4.67
N ARG A 38 -26.07 11.01 -3.44
CA ARG A 38 -24.74 11.34 -2.95
C ARG A 38 -23.66 10.71 -3.81
N LEU A 39 -22.67 11.52 -4.17
CA LEU A 39 -21.58 11.11 -5.02
C LEU A 39 -20.33 11.93 -4.73
N GLY A 40 -19.23 11.27 -4.36
CA GLY A 40 -17.96 11.93 -4.08
C GLY A 40 -16.78 11.02 -4.38
N ALA A 41 -15.65 11.62 -4.75
CA ALA A 41 -14.38 10.94 -4.94
C ALA A 41 -13.24 11.77 -4.39
N ALA A 42 -12.26 11.10 -3.77
CA ALA A 42 -11.07 11.73 -3.23
C ALA A 42 -9.82 10.89 -3.51
N PHE A 43 -8.74 11.58 -3.80
CA PHE A 43 -7.38 11.05 -3.91
C PHE A 43 -6.53 11.62 -2.78
N ALA A 44 -5.77 10.79 -2.11
CA ALA A 44 -4.74 11.20 -1.17
C ALA A 44 -3.39 10.68 -1.66
N MET A 45 -2.47 11.61 -1.88
CA MET A 45 -1.13 11.30 -2.34
C MET A 45 -0.25 10.90 -1.14
N ILE A 46 0.84 10.18 -1.40
CA ILE A 46 1.78 9.77 -0.34
C ILE A 46 2.60 10.92 0.26
N ASP A 47 2.56 12.12 -0.34
CA ASP A 47 3.13 13.36 0.21
C ASP A 47 2.17 14.14 1.11
N GLY A 48 0.91 13.65 1.28
CA GLY A 48 -0.11 14.22 2.14
C GLY A 48 -1.12 15.15 1.43
N GLU A 49 -0.91 15.48 0.15
CA GLU A 49 -1.90 16.27 -0.61
C GLU A 49 -3.18 15.47 -0.84
N VAL A 50 -4.33 16.11 -0.62
CA VAL A 50 -5.65 15.50 -0.79
C VAL A 50 -6.46 16.30 -1.79
N TYR A 51 -6.88 15.64 -2.86
CA TYR A 51 -7.75 16.18 -3.90
C TYR A 51 -9.12 15.53 -3.83
N GLY A 52 -10.18 16.25 -4.14
CA GLY A 52 -11.51 15.66 -4.13
C GLY A 52 -12.54 16.51 -4.86
N ALA A 53 -13.65 15.87 -5.21
CA ALA A 53 -14.82 16.48 -5.83
C ALA A 53 -16.11 15.79 -5.33
N GLY A 54 -17.24 16.53 -5.38
CA GLY A 54 -18.52 16.04 -4.91
C GLY A 54 -18.64 16.00 -3.38
N ASP A 55 -19.37 15.04 -2.86
CA ASP A 55 -19.74 14.87 -1.45
C ASP A 55 -18.63 14.27 -0.58
N ILE A 56 -17.41 14.84 -0.65
CA ILE A 56 -16.23 14.27 0.01
C ILE A 56 -16.17 14.51 1.52
N ASP A 57 -16.93 15.43 2.06
CA ASP A 57 -16.92 15.83 3.47
C ASP A 57 -18.19 15.37 4.23
N ILE A 58 -19.09 14.61 3.57
CA ILE A 58 -20.25 14.00 4.20
C ILE A 58 -19.80 12.79 5.05
N GLU A 59 -20.22 12.75 6.32
CA GLU A 59 -19.95 11.62 7.21
C GLU A 59 -20.91 10.45 6.91
N PHE A 60 -20.35 9.24 6.87
CA PHE A 60 -21.08 7.97 6.78
C PHE A 60 -20.32 6.90 7.56
N THR A 61 -20.96 5.77 7.86
CA THR A 61 -20.32 4.70 8.61
C THR A 61 -19.35 3.89 7.75
N ILE A 62 -18.16 3.59 8.30
CA ILE A 62 -17.07 2.90 7.60
C ILE A 62 -17.44 1.47 7.17
N GLN A 63 -18.31 0.81 7.94
CA GLN A 63 -18.77 -0.55 7.67
C GLN A 63 -17.60 -1.53 7.39
N SER A 64 -17.76 -2.38 6.37
CA SER A 64 -16.75 -3.39 6.01
C SER A 64 -15.42 -2.82 5.50
N ILE A 65 -15.33 -1.52 5.23
CA ILE A 65 -14.04 -0.88 4.89
C ILE A 65 -13.09 -0.89 6.11
N SER A 66 -13.61 -1.01 7.32
CA SER A 66 -12.79 -1.14 8.54
C SER A 66 -11.93 -2.41 8.58
N LYS A 67 -12.33 -3.49 7.90
CA LYS A 67 -11.72 -4.83 8.00
C LYS A 67 -10.21 -4.87 7.70
N PRO A 68 -9.71 -4.33 6.58
CA PRO A 68 -8.27 -4.35 6.30
C PRO A 68 -7.44 -3.58 7.35
N PHE A 69 -7.96 -2.50 7.89
CA PHE A 69 -7.26 -1.71 8.92
C PHE A 69 -7.16 -2.46 10.24
N ILE A 70 -8.23 -3.15 10.66
CA ILE A 70 -8.20 -3.93 11.88
C ILE A 70 -7.35 -5.20 11.71
N TYR A 71 -7.33 -5.78 10.51
CA TYR A 71 -6.38 -6.85 10.18
C TYR A 71 -4.93 -6.36 10.30
N ALA A 72 -4.63 -5.16 9.80
CA ALA A 72 -3.32 -4.53 9.97
C ALA A 72 -2.96 -4.34 11.45
N LEU A 73 -3.90 -3.83 12.27
CA LEU A 73 -3.69 -3.65 13.70
C LEU A 73 -3.46 -4.98 14.42
N ALA A 74 -4.26 -6.01 14.13
CA ALA A 74 -4.09 -7.34 14.73
C ALA A 74 -2.72 -7.95 14.40
N LEU A 75 -2.27 -7.85 13.14
CA LEU A 75 -0.94 -8.30 12.73
C LEU A 75 0.18 -7.51 13.41
N SER A 76 0.00 -6.20 13.57
CA SER A 76 0.97 -5.34 14.25
C SER A 76 1.03 -5.61 15.77
N ASP A 77 -0.14 -5.81 16.39
CA ASP A 77 -0.24 -5.99 17.85
C ASP A 77 0.19 -7.40 18.31
N ARG A 78 -0.07 -8.44 17.48
CA ARG A 78 0.09 -9.87 17.86
C ARG A 78 1.16 -10.61 17.07
N GLY A 79 1.62 -10.05 15.94
CA GLY A 79 2.48 -10.74 14.98
C GLY A 79 1.72 -11.65 14.01
N PHE A 80 2.43 -12.14 13.00
CA PHE A 80 1.85 -12.94 11.91
C PHE A 80 1.36 -14.31 12.38
N ASP A 81 2.20 -15.09 13.07
CA ASP A 81 1.87 -16.47 13.42
C ASP A 81 0.59 -16.62 14.26
N PRO A 82 0.38 -15.85 15.35
CA PRO A 82 -0.85 -15.95 16.13
C PRO A 82 -2.11 -15.56 15.34
N VAL A 83 -2.00 -14.57 14.44
CA VAL A 83 -3.15 -14.11 13.63
C VAL A 83 -3.46 -15.13 12.54
N LEU A 84 -2.45 -15.59 11.78
CA LEU A 84 -2.61 -16.55 10.70
C LEU A 84 -3.04 -17.96 11.20
N ALA A 85 -2.74 -18.29 12.45
CA ALA A 85 -3.28 -19.51 13.08
C ALA A 85 -4.80 -19.43 13.29
N LYS A 86 -5.40 -18.22 13.30
CA LYS A 86 -6.84 -17.99 13.58
C LYS A 86 -7.65 -17.54 12.36
N VAL A 87 -7.00 -17.01 11.31
CA VAL A 87 -7.65 -16.57 10.08
C VAL A 87 -6.76 -16.86 8.89
N GLY A 88 -7.32 -17.44 7.82
CA GLY A 88 -6.63 -17.71 6.56
C GLY A 88 -6.47 -16.45 5.68
N VAL A 89 -6.07 -16.67 4.43
CA VAL A 89 -5.83 -15.60 3.43
C VAL A 89 -6.45 -15.93 2.08
N GLU A 90 -7.20 -17.03 1.98
CA GLU A 90 -7.74 -17.54 0.74
C GLU A 90 -9.10 -16.91 0.39
N ALA A 91 -9.33 -16.65 -0.90
CA ALA A 91 -10.63 -16.19 -1.38
C ALA A 91 -11.71 -17.24 -1.10
N SER A 92 -12.86 -16.81 -0.59
CA SER A 92 -13.96 -17.74 -0.28
C SER A 92 -14.78 -18.16 -1.50
N GLY A 93 -14.85 -17.30 -2.53
CA GLY A 93 -15.76 -17.49 -3.66
C GLY A 93 -17.24 -17.40 -3.30
N GLU A 94 -17.56 -16.97 -2.08
CA GLU A 94 -18.92 -16.89 -1.52
C GLU A 94 -19.23 -15.46 -1.04
N ALA A 95 -20.52 -15.15 -0.84
CA ALA A 95 -20.93 -13.85 -0.31
C ALA A 95 -20.30 -13.59 1.08
N PHE A 96 -20.03 -12.32 1.37
CA PHE A 96 -19.27 -11.87 2.57
C PHE A 96 -19.88 -12.29 3.92
N ASN A 97 -21.15 -12.62 3.94
CA ASN A 97 -21.90 -13.02 5.13
C ASN A 97 -22.15 -14.53 5.22
N GLU A 98 -21.59 -15.33 4.29
CA GLU A 98 -21.61 -16.79 4.39
C GLU A 98 -20.63 -17.30 5.46
N ILE A 99 -20.87 -18.55 5.92
CA ILE A 99 -20.03 -19.20 6.92
C ILE A 99 -18.95 -19.98 6.19
N SER A 100 -17.93 -19.28 5.69
CA SER A 100 -16.83 -19.87 4.94
C SER A 100 -15.66 -20.17 5.89
N LEU A 101 -15.66 -21.40 6.43
CA LEU A 101 -14.63 -21.92 7.33
C LEU A 101 -13.85 -23.05 6.65
N GLU A 102 -12.56 -23.15 6.95
CA GLU A 102 -11.76 -24.31 6.56
C GLU A 102 -12.27 -25.57 7.25
N SER A 103 -12.40 -26.68 6.51
CA SER A 103 -12.92 -27.96 7.02
C SER A 103 -12.07 -28.55 8.14
N ASP A 104 -10.75 -28.40 8.06
CA ASP A 104 -9.81 -29.06 8.98
C ASP A 104 -9.58 -28.25 10.27
N THR A 105 -9.50 -26.94 10.17
CA THR A 105 -9.14 -26.05 11.28
C THR A 105 -10.34 -25.31 11.87
N GLY A 106 -11.43 -25.16 11.11
CA GLY A 106 -12.57 -24.33 11.46
C GLY A 106 -12.28 -22.84 11.45
N ARG A 107 -11.09 -22.41 11.00
CA ARG A 107 -10.76 -20.99 10.89
C ARG A 107 -11.42 -20.36 9.66
N PRO A 108 -11.76 -19.06 9.71
CA PRO A 108 -12.26 -18.32 8.54
C PRO A 108 -11.24 -18.29 7.40
N LEU A 109 -11.72 -18.39 6.16
CA LEU A 109 -10.85 -18.39 4.96
C LEU A 109 -10.02 -17.12 4.80
N ASN A 110 -10.57 -15.94 5.14
CA ASN A 110 -9.84 -14.68 5.06
C ASN A 110 -10.45 -13.60 6.00
N PRO A 111 -9.72 -12.51 6.28
CA PRO A 111 -10.17 -11.45 7.19
C PRO A 111 -11.20 -10.48 6.57
N MET A 112 -11.50 -10.59 5.27
CA MET A 112 -12.42 -9.66 4.57
C MET A 112 -13.87 -10.13 4.60
N ILE A 113 -14.15 -11.42 4.92
CA ILE A 113 -15.48 -11.94 5.23
C ILE A 113 -15.84 -11.71 6.71
N ASN A 114 -17.13 -11.74 7.07
CA ASN A 114 -17.57 -11.44 8.44
C ASN A 114 -16.97 -12.38 9.48
N ALA A 115 -16.87 -13.68 9.20
CA ALA A 115 -16.26 -14.65 10.11
C ALA A 115 -14.80 -14.29 10.43
N GLY A 116 -14.03 -13.93 9.41
CA GLY A 116 -12.64 -13.49 9.60
C GLY A 116 -12.53 -12.17 10.30
N ALA A 117 -13.37 -11.19 9.95
CA ALA A 117 -13.35 -9.87 10.56
C ALA A 117 -13.70 -9.90 12.06
N ILE A 118 -14.69 -10.70 12.46
CA ILE A 118 -15.05 -10.94 13.86
C ILE A 118 -13.87 -11.60 14.61
N THR A 119 -13.22 -12.57 13.98
CA THR A 119 -12.02 -13.22 14.53
C THR A 119 -10.90 -12.21 14.71
N VAL A 120 -10.59 -11.43 13.68
CA VAL A 120 -9.51 -10.40 13.70
C VAL A 120 -9.80 -9.31 14.71
N HIS A 121 -11.06 -8.84 14.85
CA HIS A 121 -11.44 -7.91 15.91
C HIS A 121 -11.08 -8.45 17.30
N SER A 122 -11.28 -9.74 17.55
CA SER A 122 -10.93 -10.35 18.83
C SER A 122 -9.43 -10.36 19.13
N LEU A 123 -8.59 -10.23 18.09
CA LEU A 123 -7.13 -10.25 18.13
C LEU A 123 -6.50 -8.85 18.19
N ALA A 124 -7.26 -7.79 17.91
CA ALA A 124 -6.74 -6.42 17.98
C ALA A 124 -6.38 -6.03 19.43
N GLY A 125 -5.17 -5.49 19.61
CA GLY A 125 -4.59 -5.13 20.91
C GLY A 125 -4.01 -6.32 21.69
N ALA A 126 -3.61 -6.05 22.92
CA ALA A 126 -3.07 -7.07 23.84
C ALA A 126 -4.13 -8.14 24.17
N GLU A 127 -3.67 -9.32 24.60
CA GLU A 127 -4.55 -10.48 24.81
C GLU A 127 -5.55 -10.27 25.94
N ASP A 128 -5.13 -9.61 26.97
CA ASP A 128 -5.85 -9.36 28.22
C ASP A 128 -6.81 -8.17 28.17
N LEU A 129 -6.85 -7.42 27.05
CA LEU A 129 -7.77 -6.30 26.90
C LEU A 129 -9.22 -6.74 27.13
N ASN A 130 -9.93 -5.99 27.96
CA ASN A 130 -11.37 -6.11 28.11
C ASN A 130 -12.10 -5.57 26.83
N PRO A 131 -13.41 -5.81 26.67
CA PRO A 131 -14.14 -5.38 25.47
C PRO A 131 -14.06 -3.87 25.20
N THR A 132 -14.14 -3.03 26.22
CA THR A 132 -14.09 -1.57 26.09
C THR A 132 -12.71 -1.10 25.63
N GLU A 133 -11.65 -1.56 26.28
CA GLU A 133 -10.27 -1.25 25.90
C GLU A 133 -9.94 -1.67 24.46
N ARG A 134 -10.51 -2.80 24.00
CA ARG A 134 -10.35 -3.26 22.62
C ARG A 134 -11.03 -2.32 21.63
N VAL A 135 -12.25 -1.87 21.91
CA VAL A 135 -12.95 -0.88 21.11
C VAL A 135 -12.18 0.44 21.06
N GLU A 136 -11.62 0.90 22.20
CA GLU A 136 -10.77 2.09 22.25
C GLU A 136 -9.49 1.90 21.39
N ARG A 137 -8.82 0.73 21.48
CA ARG A 137 -7.66 0.40 20.65
C ARG A 137 -8.00 0.44 19.14
N VAL A 138 -9.15 -0.11 18.75
CA VAL A 138 -9.65 -0.12 17.38
C VAL A 138 -9.92 1.31 16.89
N LEU A 139 -10.66 2.11 17.68
CA LEU A 139 -10.98 3.49 17.34
C LEU A 139 -9.72 4.38 17.24
N HIS A 140 -8.77 4.18 18.15
CA HIS A 140 -7.47 4.85 18.11
C HIS A 140 -6.70 4.49 16.84
N GLY A 141 -6.65 3.20 16.48
CA GLY A 141 -5.96 2.75 15.27
C GLY A 141 -6.59 3.28 13.98
N LEU A 142 -7.93 3.23 13.86
CA LEU A 142 -8.63 3.83 12.71
C LEU A 142 -8.38 5.34 12.63
N SER A 143 -8.34 6.03 13.77
CA SER A 143 -8.03 7.47 13.85
C SER A 143 -6.60 7.77 13.39
N ALA A 144 -5.63 6.92 13.74
CA ALA A 144 -4.24 7.05 13.29
C ALA A 144 -4.13 6.85 11.76
N PHE A 145 -4.83 5.87 11.18
CA PHE A 145 -4.90 5.71 9.72
C PHE A 145 -5.51 6.93 9.01
N ALA A 146 -6.54 7.56 9.60
CA ALA A 146 -7.19 8.75 9.05
C ALA A 146 -6.38 10.05 9.26
N GLY A 147 -5.41 10.05 10.17
CA GLY A 147 -4.67 11.26 10.57
C GLY A 147 -5.50 12.24 11.39
N ARG A 148 -6.68 11.84 11.88
CA ARG A 148 -7.55 12.63 12.76
C ARG A 148 -8.37 11.74 13.70
N ARG A 149 -8.87 12.33 14.79
CA ARG A 149 -9.77 11.62 15.69
C ARG A 149 -11.12 11.34 15.01
N LEU A 150 -11.49 10.07 14.98
CA LEU A 150 -12.79 9.57 14.52
C LEU A 150 -13.74 9.36 15.71
N LYS A 151 -15.03 9.24 15.44
CA LYS A 151 -16.10 8.97 16.42
C LYS A 151 -17.02 7.86 15.89
N MET A 152 -17.76 7.21 16.78
CA MET A 152 -18.77 6.22 16.40
C MET A 152 -20.15 6.86 16.31
N ASP A 153 -21.01 6.28 15.46
CA ASP A 153 -22.43 6.52 15.42
C ASP A 153 -23.14 5.50 16.32
N GLU A 154 -23.61 5.97 17.47
CA GLU A 154 -24.26 5.10 18.47
C GLU A 154 -25.66 4.62 18.00
N ALA A 155 -26.36 5.39 17.15
CA ALA A 155 -27.66 4.99 16.61
C ALA A 155 -27.49 3.83 15.62
N VAL A 156 -26.55 3.97 14.66
CA VAL A 156 -26.18 2.89 13.74
C VAL A 156 -25.73 1.65 14.51
N CYS A 157 -24.89 1.81 15.53
CA CYS A 157 -24.41 0.71 16.37
C CYS A 157 -25.58 -0.03 17.04
N ALA A 158 -26.56 0.68 17.60
CA ALA A 158 -27.72 0.09 18.23
C ALA A 158 -28.59 -0.70 17.22
N SER A 159 -28.89 -0.09 16.07
CA SER A 159 -29.67 -0.74 14.99
C SER A 159 -28.97 -1.99 14.43
N GLU A 160 -27.67 -1.93 14.19
CA GLU A 160 -26.87 -3.09 13.76
C GLU A 160 -26.89 -4.22 14.79
N MET A 161 -26.79 -3.90 16.09
CA MET A 161 -26.85 -4.92 17.14
C MET A 161 -28.21 -5.60 17.28
N GLU A 162 -29.31 -4.88 17.04
CA GLU A 162 -30.66 -5.48 16.98
C GLU A 162 -30.77 -6.50 15.82
N HIS A 163 -30.06 -6.29 14.72
CA HIS A 163 -30.06 -7.15 13.54
C HIS A 163 -28.86 -8.11 13.46
N ALA A 164 -28.00 -8.16 14.49
CA ALA A 164 -26.74 -8.91 14.50
C ALA A 164 -26.89 -10.45 14.55
N HIS A 165 -28.07 -11.00 14.33
CA HIS A 165 -28.36 -12.45 14.48
C HIS A 165 -27.38 -13.32 13.72
N ARG A 166 -27.06 -12.98 12.45
CA ARG A 166 -26.12 -13.75 11.64
C ARG A 166 -24.68 -13.64 12.16
N ASN A 167 -24.22 -12.47 12.53
CA ASN A 167 -22.89 -12.28 13.13
C ASN A 167 -22.75 -13.00 14.48
N LEU A 168 -23.81 -13.03 15.29
CA LEU A 168 -23.86 -13.82 16.53
C LEU A 168 -23.76 -15.32 16.25
N ALA A 169 -24.51 -15.83 15.25
CA ALA A 169 -24.44 -17.23 14.84
C ALA A 169 -23.00 -17.59 14.38
N ILE A 170 -22.38 -16.75 13.55
CA ILE A 170 -20.99 -16.90 13.11
C ILE A 170 -20.05 -16.94 14.33
N ALA A 171 -20.17 -16.00 15.27
CA ALA A 171 -19.31 -15.93 16.45
C ALA A 171 -19.46 -17.17 17.35
N HIS A 172 -20.68 -17.70 17.53
CA HIS A 172 -20.89 -18.96 18.25
C HIS A 172 -20.32 -20.17 17.51
N MET A 173 -20.39 -20.22 16.18
CA MET A 173 -19.74 -21.22 15.36
C MET A 173 -18.22 -21.19 15.53
N LEU A 174 -17.62 -20.01 15.46
CA LEU A 174 -16.17 -19.80 15.67
C LEU A 174 -15.74 -20.24 17.09
N ARG A 175 -16.59 -20.06 18.08
CA ARG A 175 -16.35 -20.58 19.45
C ARG A 175 -16.39 -22.11 19.51
N SER A 176 -17.32 -22.74 18.81
CA SER A 176 -17.40 -24.22 18.77
C SER A 176 -16.15 -24.86 18.16
N HIS A 177 -15.47 -24.15 17.26
CA HIS A 177 -14.19 -24.55 16.68
C HIS A 177 -12.96 -24.05 17.46
N ASN A 178 -13.14 -23.44 18.65
CA ASN A 178 -12.06 -22.84 19.44
C ASN A 178 -11.24 -21.77 18.71
N VAL A 179 -11.77 -21.18 17.65
CA VAL A 179 -11.18 -20.01 16.97
C VAL A 179 -11.32 -18.79 17.87
N LEU A 180 -12.54 -18.53 18.36
CA LEU A 180 -12.82 -17.53 19.40
C LEU A 180 -12.79 -18.15 20.79
N THR A 181 -12.08 -17.54 21.73
CA THR A 181 -12.00 -17.95 23.13
C THR A 181 -12.80 -17.06 24.07
N LYS A 182 -13.07 -15.82 23.63
CA LYS A 182 -13.81 -14.78 24.39
C LYS A 182 -15.31 -14.88 24.18
N ASP A 183 -16.09 -14.12 24.92
CA ASP A 183 -17.55 -14.11 24.80
C ASP A 183 -18.00 -13.64 23.40
N ALA A 184 -18.85 -14.44 22.75
CA ALA A 184 -19.27 -14.20 21.38
C ALA A 184 -20.04 -12.88 21.24
N ARG A 185 -20.93 -12.56 22.19
CA ARG A 185 -21.74 -11.34 22.13
C ARG A 185 -20.88 -10.10 22.31
N ALA A 186 -19.92 -10.13 23.26
CA ALA A 186 -19.02 -9.02 23.49
C ALA A 186 -18.11 -8.75 22.30
N ILE A 187 -17.65 -9.80 21.58
CA ILE A 187 -16.86 -9.64 20.37
C ILE A 187 -17.69 -9.09 19.21
N VAL A 188 -18.93 -9.54 19.03
CA VAL A 188 -19.84 -9.03 18.00
C VAL A 188 -20.20 -7.57 18.28
N ASP A 189 -20.48 -7.19 19.55
CA ASP A 189 -20.70 -5.79 19.93
C ASP A 189 -19.50 -4.92 19.54
N GLY A 190 -18.28 -5.33 19.89
CA GLY A 190 -17.06 -4.60 19.54
C GLY A 190 -16.87 -4.49 18.00
N TYR A 191 -17.12 -5.56 17.26
CA TYR A 191 -17.07 -5.56 15.78
C TYR A 191 -18.14 -4.63 15.19
N THR A 192 -19.34 -4.60 15.75
CA THR A 192 -20.41 -3.68 15.33
C THR A 192 -20.01 -2.22 15.57
N ARG A 193 -19.42 -1.91 16.74
CA ARG A 193 -18.86 -0.59 17.05
C ARG A 193 -17.77 -0.18 16.06
N GLN A 194 -16.88 -1.10 15.67
CA GLN A 194 -15.90 -0.89 14.62
C GLN A 194 -16.55 -0.49 13.29
N CYS A 195 -17.61 -1.18 12.86
CA CYS A 195 -18.34 -0.89 11.62
C CYS A 195 -19.09 0.45 11.67
N SER A 196 -19.48 0.91 12.85
CA SER A 196 -20.24 2.15 13.08
C SER A 196 -19.38 3.40 13.21
N VAL A 197 -18.07 3.33 12.97
CA VAL A 197 -17.17 4.50 12.99
C VAL A 197 -17.50 5.40 11.81
N LEU A 198 -17.69 6.72 12.09
CA LEU A 198 -17.97 7.74 11.07
C LEU A 198 -16.69 8.19 10.37
N VAL A 199 -16.76 8.21 9.06
CA VAL A 199 -15.69 8.64 8.16
C VAL A 199 -16.26 9.49 7.03
N THR A 200 -15.41 10.29 6.41
CA THR A 200 -15.68 10.98 5.14
C THR A 200 -14.91 10.30 4.00
N THR A 201 -15.25 10.62 2.76
CA THR A 201 -14.47 10.14 1.59
C THR A 201 -13.01 10.60 1.67
N ARG A 202 -12.78 11.80 2.19
CA ARG A 202 -11.42 12.34 2.43
C ARG A 202 -10.64 11.51 3.46
N ASP A 203 -11.29 11.12 4.56
CA ASP A 203 -10.66 10.24 5.55
C ASP A 203 -10.29 8.90 4.95
N LEU A 204 -11.20 8.29 4.21
CA LEU A 204 -10.97 7.00 3.57
C LEU A 204 -9.82 7.04 2.55
N ALA A 205 -9.72 8.13 1.76
CA ALA A 205 -8.59 8.31 0.85
C ALA A 205 -7.26 8.40 1.62
N MET A 206 -7.22 9.14 2.74
CA MET A 206 -6.04 9.22 3.61
C MET A 206 -5.70 7.89 4.28
N MET A 207 -6.71 7.15 4.75
CA MET A 207 -6.51 5.81 5.31
C MET A 207 -5.91 4.86 4.27
N ALA A 208 -6.40 4.91 3.03
CA ALA A 208 -5.86 4.15 1.91
C ALA A 208 -4.44 4.60 1.54
N ALA A 209 -4.16 5.92 1.57
CA ALA A 209 -2.82 6.47 1.34
C ALA A 209 -1.83 6.04 2.43
N THR A 210 -2.26 5.90 3.68
CA THR A 210 -1.43 5.34 4.76
C THR A 210 -0.99 3.90 4.43
N LEU A 211 -1.88 3.07 3.88
CA LEU A 211 -1.50 1.75 3.36
C LEU A 211 -0.58 1.87 2.14
N ALA A 212 -0.90 2.75 1.18
CA ALA A 212 -0.05 2.96 0.01
C ALA A 212 1.35 3.45 0.38
N ASN A 213 1.49 4.20 1.48
CA ASN A 213 2.74 4.77 1.99
C ASN A 213 3.41 3.88 3.06
N ARG A 214 3.44 2.57 2.86
CA ARG A 214 4.13 1.60 3.73
C ARG A 214 3.68 1.63 5.21
N GLY A 215 2.45 2.09 5.46
CA GLY A 215 1.88 2.21 6.80
C GLY A 215 2.24 3.49 7.54
N ILE A 216 2.88 4.45 6.89
CA ILE A 216 3.15 5.80 7.39
C ILE A 216 2.00 6.70 6.98
N ASN A 217 1.32 7.34 7.94
CA ASN A 217 0.30 8.33 7.62
C ASN A 217 0.94 9.58 6.98
N PRO A 218 0.54 9.96 5.75
CA PRO A 218 1.17 11.07 5.03
C PRO A 218 1.02 12.45 5.71
N LEU A 219 -0.03 12.65 6.51
CA LEU A 219 -0.28 13.93 7.20
C LEU A 219 0.52 14.04 8.50
N SER A 220 0.50 12.98 9.31
CA SER A 220 1.13 13.01 10.64
C SER A 220 2.59 12.56 10.64
N GLY A 221 3.02 11.80 9.61
CA GLY A 221 4.32 11.14 9.57
C GLY A 221 4.43 9.94 10.53
N GLU A 222 3.33 9.56 11.19
CA GLU A 222 3.30 8.45 12.14
C GLU A 222 3.36 7.10 11.41
N GLN A 223 4.24 6.20 11.86
CA GLN A 223 4.24 4.79 11.45
C GLN A 223 3.09 4.07 12.17
N VAL A 224 1.94 3.98 11.53
CA VAL A 224 0.73 3.35 12.12
C VAL A 224 0.88 1.83 12.21
N VAL A 225 1.41 1.21 11.16
CA VAL A 225 1.72 -0.23 11.11
C VAL A 225 2.99 -0.48 10.30
N PRO A 226 3.77 -1.56 10.57
CA PRO A 226 4.98 -1.87 9.83
C PRO A 226 4.74 -2.23 8.34
N GLU A 227 5.70 -1.93 7.47
CA GLU A 227 5.63 -2.23 6.03
C GLU A 227 5.33 -3.71 5.69
N PRO A 228 5.91 -4.73 6.38
CA PRO A 228 5.55 -6.14 6.12
C PRO A 228 4.06 -6.44 6.36
N VAL A 229 3.45 -5.76 7.34
CA VAL A 229 2.01 -5.85 7.63
C VAL A 229 1.20 -5.25 6.49
N VAL A 230 1.60 -4.08 5.98
CA VAL A 230 0.93 -3.43 4.83
C VAL A 230 0.93 -4.35 3.62
N ARG A 231 2.08 -4.95 3.28
CA ARG A 231 2.20 -5.90 2.17
C ARG A 231 1.21 -7.06 2.30
N GLN A 232 1.10 -7.64 3.49
CA GLN A 232 0.14 -8.71 3.77
C GLN A 232 -1.30 -8.24 3.57
N VAL A 233 -1.66 -7.07 4.12
CA VAL A 233 -3.01 -6.51 4.04
C VAL A 233 -3.40 -6.21 2.60
N LEU A 234 -2.55 -5.53 1.83
CA LEU A 234 -2.81 -5.20 0.42
C LEU A 234 -2.93 -6.46 -0.45
N SER A 235 -2.13 -7.50 -0.18
CA SER A 235 -2.25 -8.79 -0.89
C SER A 235 -3.62 -9.43 -0.65
N VAL A 236 -4.10 -9.44 0.60
CA VAL A 236 -5.42 -9.99 0.93
C VAL A 236 -6.56 -9.09 0.43
N MET A 237 -6.40 -7.76 0.45
CA MET A 237 -7.36 -6.84 -0.18
C MET A 237 -7.49 -7.10 -1.69
N PHE A 238 -6.38 -7.38 -2.37
CA PHE A 238 -6.39 -7.65 -3.80
C PHE A 238 -7.20 -8.90 -4.17
N SER A 239 -7.05 -9.97 -3.40
CA SER A 239 -7.69 -11.27 -3.67
C SER A 239 -9.08 -11.44 -3.05
N CYS A 240 -9.41 -10.70 -1.97
CA CYS A 240 -10.61 -10.95 -1.15
C CYS A 240 -11.43 -9.69 -0.86
N GLY A 241 -10.94 -8.49 -1.23
CA GLY A 241 -11.53 -7.23 -0.75
C GLY A 241 -12.89 -6.87 -1.37
N MET A 242 -13.16 -7.35 -2.58
CA MET A 242 -14.37 -7.08 -3.35
C MET A 242 -15.37 -8.25 -3.35
N TYR A 243 -15.33 -9.05 -2.28
CA TYR A 243 -16.23 -10.20 -2.07
C TYR A 243 -16.13 -11.22 -3.20
N ASP A 244 -17.26 -11.73 -3.69
CA ASP A 244 -17.37 -12.65 -4.83
C ASP A 244 -17.08 -12.01 -6.19
N ALA A 245 -17.01 -10.67 -6.28
CA ALA A 245 -16.57 -9.92 -7.44
C ALA A 245 -15.03 -9.69 -7.50
N ALA A 246 -14.23 -10.26 -6.59
CA ALA A 246 -12.79 -9.99 -6.51
C ALA A 246 -12.02 -10.42 -7.77
N GLY A 247 -12.46 -11.47 -8.47
CA GLY A 247 -11.85 -11.90 -9.73
C GLY A 247 -12.03 -10.89 -10.87
N ASP A 248 -13.26 -10.41 -11.07
CA ASP A 248 -13.57 -9.39 -12.08
C ASP A 248 -12.87 -8.08 -11.75
N TRP A 249 -12.89 -7.69 -10.46
CA TRP A 249 -12.16 -6.52 -9.98
C TRP A 249 -10.64 -6.58 -10.28
N ALA A 250 -10.02 -7.72 -10.02
CA ALA A 250 -8.60 -7.91 -10.25
C ALA A 250 -8.21 -7.80 -11.73
N THR A 251 -9.14 -8.09 -12.66
CA THR A 251 -8.89 -8.02 -14.11
C THR A 251 -9.26 -6.67 -14.72
N GLN A 252 -10.29 -5.99 -14.18
CA GLN A 252 -10.81 -4.75 -14.75
C GLN A 252 -10.20 -3.51 -14.09
N VAL A 253 -10.02 -3.54 -12.78
CA VAL A 253 -9.51 -2.42 -11.98
C VAL A 253 -8.08 -2.66 -11.51
N GLY A 254 -7.79 -3.83 -10.96
CA GLY A 254 -6.46 -4.24 -10.55
C GLY A 254 -5.82 -3.41 -9.42
N ILE A 255 -6.60 -2.75 -8.59
CA ILE A 255 -6.15 -1.99 -7.41
C ILE A 255 -6.59 -2.76 -6.15
N PRO A 256 -5.71 -3.03 -5.17
CA PRO A 256 -6.13 -3.57 -3.87
C PRO A 256 -7.22 -2.69 -3.24
N ALA A 257 -8.41 -3.25 -3.01
CA ALA A 257 -9.60 -2.46 -2.66
C ALA A 257 -10.44 -3.10 -1.56
N LYS A 258 -11.33 -2.30 -0.96
CA LYS A 258 -12.36 -2.76 -0.04
C LYS A 258 -13.61 -1.90 -0.12
N SER A 259 -14.76 -2.55 -0.26
CA SER A 259 -16.08 -1.91 -0.27
C SER A 259 -16.79 -2.02 1.08
N GLY A 260 -17.77 -1.14 1.29
CA GLY A 260 -18.65 -1.13 2.45
C GLY A 260 -20.08 -0.78 2.07
N VAL A 261 -21.05 -1.42 2.75
CA VAL A 261 -22.48 -1.33 2.43
C VAL A 261 -23.12 0.06 2.67
N ALA A 262 -22.38 1.00 3.25
CA ALA A 262 -22.80 2.40 3.27
C ALA A 262 -22.54 3.12 1.93
N GLY A 263 -21.92 2.47 0.95
CA GLY A 263 -21.59 3.03 -0.37
C GLY A 263 -20.17 3.55 -0.50
N GLY A 264 -19.34 3.36 0.52
CA GLY A 264 -17.91 3.68 0.45
C GLY A 264 -17.12 2.59 -0.26
N LEU A 265 -16.06 2.98 -0.96
CA LEU A 265 -15.10 2.09 -1.61
C LEU A 265 -13.70 2.72 -1.53
N ILE A 266 -12.71 1.95 -1.11
CA ILE A 266 -11.31 2.39 -1.07
C ILE A 266 -10.44 1.54 -1.98
N GLY A 267 -9.36 2.15 -2.47
CA GLY A 267 -8.27 1.48 -3.17
C GLY A 267 -6.93 2.06 -2.74
N ALA A 268 -5.91 1.22 -2.65
CA ALA A 268 -4.57 1.64 -2.29
C ALA A 268 -3.56 1.08 -3.30
N LEU A 269 -2.90 1.96 -4.06
CA LEU A 269 -1.83 1.58 -4.96
C LEU A 269 -0.48 1.84 -4.30
N PRO A 270 0.31 0.80 -4.01
CA PRO A 270 1.57 0.92 -3.28
C PRO A 270 2.53 1.96 -3.87
N GLY A 271 3.05 2.84 -3.01
CA GLY A 271 4.02 3.86 -3.39
C GLY A 271 3.47 5.03 -4.21
N GLN A 272 2.14 5.11 -4.40
CA GLN A 272 1.55 6.12 -5.29
C GLN A 272 0.38 6.89 -4.62
N ILE A 273 -0.75 6.21 -4.32
CA ILE A 273 -2.00 6.89 -4.04
C ILE A 273 -2.97 6.06 -3.21
N GLY A 274 -3.72 6.72 -2.33
CA GLY A 274 -4.95 6.22 -1.76
C GLY A 274 -6.16 6.86 -2.45
N ILE A 275 -7.13 6.04 -2.82
CA ILE A 275 -8.33 6.44 -3.54
C ILE A 275 -9.54 6.10 -2.69
N ALA A 276 -10.54 6.97 -2.64
CA ALA A 276 -11.83 6.66 -2.05
C ALA A 276 -12.97 7.25 -2.87
N THR A 277 -14.09 6.52 -2.90
CA THR A 277 -15.35 7.01 -3.47
C THR A 277 -16.48 6.78 -2.46
N PHE A 278 -17.55 7.57 -2.59
CA PHE A 278 -18.77 7.43 -1.82
C PHE A 278 -19.97 7.61 -2.73
N SER A 279 -20.81 6.57 -2.82
CA SER A 279 -22.13 6.62 -3.45
C SER A 279 -22.97 5.46 -2.90
N PRO A 280 -24.12 5.72 -2.25
CA PRO A 280 -24.88 4.72 -1.49
C PRO A 280 -25.57 3.62 -2.32
N ARG A 281 -25.79 3.80 -3.63
CA ARG A 281 -26.40 2.78 -4.50
C ARG A 281 -25.47 1.59 -4.64
N LEU A 282 -25.96 0.39 -4.27
CA LEU A 282 -25.22 -0.86 -4.27
C LEU A 282 -25.72 -1.81 -5.37
N ASP A 283 -24.82 -2.60 -5.92
CA ASP A 283 -25.08 -3.73 -6.80
C ASP A 283 -25.52 -4.98 -6.00
N SER A 284 -25.78 -6.09 -6.69
CA SER A 284 -26.16 -7.36 -6.08
C SER A 284 -25.08 -7.99 -5.19
N HIS A 285 -23.82 -7.57 -5.34
CA HIS A 285 -22.68 -8.01 -4.53
C HIS A 285 -22.45 -7.12 -3.29
N GLY A 286 -23.19 -6.01 -3.16
CA GLY A 286 -23.05 -5.05 -2.07
C GLY A 286 -21.94 -4.01 -2.30
N ASN A 287 -21.46 -3.85 -3.53
CA ASN A 287 -20.49 -2.83 -3.92
C ASN A 287 -21.18 -1.59 -4.46
N SER A 288 -20.62 -0.41 -4.25
CA SER A 288 -21.14 0.84 -4.80
C SER A 288 -21.09 0.81 -6.34
N VAL A 289 -22.25 0.90 -7.01
CA VAL A 289 -22.36 0.86 -8.48
C VAL A 289 -21.49 1.97 -9.12
N ARG A 290 -21.78 3.22 -8.75
CA ARG A 290 -21.00 4.36 -9.26
C ARG A 290 -19.54 4.30 -8.82
N GLY A 291 -19.28 3.80 -7.60
CA GLY A 291 -17.93 3.62 -7.07
C GLY A 291 -17.09 2.66 -7.91
N VAL A 292 -17.65 1.53 -8.34
CA VAL A 292 -16.98 0.57 -9.24
C VAL A 292 -16.65 1.22 -10.57
N SER A 293 -17.62 1.90 -11.21
CA SER A 293 -17.43 2.60 -12.49
C SER A 293 -16.35 3.69 -12.40
N LEU A 294 -16.29 4.42 -11.26
CA LEU A 294 -15.23 5.41 -11.02
C LEU A 294 -13.85 4.74 -10.94
N PHE A 295 -13.73 3.63 -10.23
CA PHE A 295 -12.46 2.92 -10.11
C PHE A 295 -11.98 2.31 -11.43
N GLU A 296 -12.88 1.76 -12.25
CA GLU A 296 -12.57 1.32 -13.61
C GLU A 296 -11.99 2.47 -14.44
N ARG A 297 -12.62 3.64 -14.35
CA ARG A 297 -12.17 4.84 -15.06
C ARG A 297 -10.80 5.32 -14.54
N PHE A 298 -10.61 5.40 -13.21
CA PHE A 298 -9.33 5.80 -12.62
C PHE A 298 -8.20 4.85 -13.00
N SER A 299 -8.46 3.54 -12.96
CA SER A 299 -7.48 2.54 -13.38
C SER A 299 -7.08 2.71 -14.84
N SER A 300 -8.07 2.82 -15.73
CA SER A 300 -7.83 2.97 -17.18
C SER A 300 -7.15 4.29 -17.54
N ASP A 301 -7.66 5.43 -17.04
CA ASP A 301 -7.19 6.76 -17.44
C ASP A 301 -5.78 7.06 -16.93
N MET A 302 -5.41 6.52 -15.77
CA MET A 302 -4.14 6.83 -15.10
C MET A 302 -3.16 5.65 -15.05
N GLY A 303 -3.51 4.50 -15.64
CA GLY A 303 -2.65 3.31 -15.63
C GLY A 303 -2.37 2.81 -14.21
N LEU A 304 -3.41 2.74 -13.36
CA LEU A 304 -3.24 2.38 -11.93
C LEU A 304 -3.40 0.88 -11.65
N HIS A 305 -3.52 0.06 -12.68
CA HIS A 305 -3.60 -1.39 -12.51
C HIS A 305 -2.26 -1.96 -12.01
N VAL A 306 -2.26 -2.71 -10.92
CA VAL A 306 -1.04 -3.25 -10.28
C VAL A 306 -0.21 -4.15 -11.21
N MET A 307 -0.83 -4.75 -12.25
CA MET A 307 -0.17 -5.54 -13.28
C MET A 307 0.28 -4.72 -14.49
N GLU A 308 -0.08 -3.44 -14.58
CA GLU A 308 0.51 -2.58 -15.60
C GLU A 308 1.99 -2.39 -15.31
N VAL A 309 2.80 -2.73 -16.32
CA VAL A 309 4.23 -2.45 -16.24
C VAL A 309 4.38 -0.94 -16.43
N PRO A 310 4.84 -0.17 -15.42
CA PRO A 310 5.25 1.21 -15.65
C PRO A 310 6.20 1.19 -16.85
N ALA A 311 6.02 2.09 -17.81
CA ALA A 311 6.92 2.19 -18.97
C ALA A 311 8.33 2.02 -18.44
N ALA A 312 9.00 0.94 -18.86
CA ALA A 312 10.25 0.48 -18.28
C ALA A 312 11.09 1.72 -18.03
N ALA A 313 11.54 1.93 -16.78
CA ALA A 313 12.37 3.07 -16.47
C ALA A 313 13.50 3.03 -17.49
N ARG A 314 13.32 3.74 -18.60
CA ARG A 314 14.27 3.82 -19.70
C ARG A 314 15.50 4.42 -19.09
N ALA A 315 16.35 3.50 -18.62
CA ALA A 315 17.67 3.82 -18.20
C ALA A 315 17.78 4.25 -16.72
N VAL A 316 17.83 3.24 -15.85
CA VAL A 316 18.69 3.38 -14.65
C VAL A 316 20.08 3.85 -15.11
N VAL A 317 20.61 3.37 -16.23
CA VAL A 317 21.80 3.91 -16.88
C VAL A 317 21.36 5.02 -17.83
N ARG A 318 21.49 6.28 -17.40
CA ARG A 318 21.19 7.47 -18.18
C ARG A 318 22.15 7.63 -19.36
N SER A 319 23.44 7.43 -19.10
CA SER A 319 24.50 7.49 -20.10
C SER A 319 25.67 6.60 -19.69
N ASN A 320 26.35 6.09 -20.71
CA ASN A 320 27.59 5.34 -20.61
C ASN A 320 28.57 6.00 -21.59
N HIS A 321 29.52 6.79 -21.10
CA HIS A 321 30.41 7.60 -21.94
C HIS A 321 31.80 7.70 -21.32
N VAL A 322 32.78 8.11 -22.12
CA VAL A 322 34.15 8.33 -21.67
C VAL A 322 34.42 9.82 -21.60
N VAL A 323 34.99 10.25 -20.47
CA VAL A 323 35.50 11.62 -20.25
C VAL A 323 37.03 11.60 -20.31
N GLY A 324 37.61 12.57 -20.97
CA GLY A 324 39.04 12.62 -21.15
C GLY A 324 39.56 11.71 -22.29
N SER A 325 40.89 11.54 -22.38
CA SER A 325 41.54 10.72 -23.38
C SER A 325 42.87 10.12 -22.91
N GLY A 326 43.32 9.04 -23.54
CA GLY A 326 44.58 8.37 -23.22
C GLY A 326 44.60 7.76 -21.81
N PRO A 327 45.70 7.76 -21.09
CA PRO A 327 45.83 7.16 -19.77
C PRO A 327 44.91 7.76 -18.69
N ASN A 328 44.37 8.94 -18.95
CA ASN A 328 43.47 9.67 -18.04
C ASN A 328 41.99 9.52 -18.41
N ALA A 329 41.63 8.66 -19.37
CA ALA A 329 40.24 8.41 -19.74
C ALA A 329 39.48 7.79 -18.57
N LEU A 330 38.27 8.31 -18.31
CA LEU A 330 37.36 7.86 -17.28
C LEU A 330 36.05 7.41 -17.94
N ARG A 331 35.68 6.15 -17.80
CA ARG A 331 34.34 5.64 -18.19
C ARG A 331 33.36 6.05 -17.11
N VAL A 332 32.31 6.77 -17.46
CA VAL A 332 31.25 7.21 -16.54
C VAL A 332 29.96 6.47 -16.87
N LEU A 333 29.48 5.65 -15.93
CA LEU A 333 28.16 5.08 -15.90
C LEU A 333 27.26 5.99 -15.05
N GLN A 334 26.55 6.90 -15.69
CA GLN A 334 25.66 7.83 -14.99
C GLN A 334 24.32 7.15 -14.74
N LEU A 335 23.99 6.96 -13.45
CA LEU A 335 22.75 6.31 -13.01
C LEU A 335 21.71 7.35 -12.61
N GLN A 336 20.41 6.95 -12.62
CA GLN A 336 19.31 7.83 -12.23
C GLN A 336 18.10 7.07 -11.70
N GLY A 337 17.27 7.77 -10.90
CA GLY A 337 15.98 7.25 -10.44
C GLY A 337 16.09 6.36 -9.21
N GLY A 338 15.08 5.55 -8.95
CA GLY A 338 15.13 4.48 -7.99
C GLY A 338 15.71 3.21 -8.62
N ILE A 339 16.68 2.59 -7.96
CA ILE A 339 17.36 1.40 -8.47
C ILE A 339 16.90 0.18 -7.68
N GLY A 340 16.08 -0.67 -8.31
CA GLY A 340 15.77 -2.01 -7.84
C GLY A 340 16.60 -3.06 -8.59
N PHE A 341 16.31 -4.36 -8.34
CA PHE A 341 17.04 -5.49 -8.92
C PHE A 341 17.20 -5.40 -10.45
N ALA A 342 16.10 -5.15 -11.19
CA ALA A 342 16.15 -5.07 -12.66
C ALA A 342 17.00 -3.88 -13.17
N GLY A 343 17.02 -2.78 -12.41
CA GLY A 343 17.87 -1.63 -12.70
C GLY A 343 19.35 -1.92 -12.46
N ALA A 344 19.66 -2.60 -11.37
CA ALA A 344 21.03 -3.01 -11.05
C ALA A 344 21.56 -4.06 -12.05
N GLU A 345 20.70 -4.99 -12.51
CA GLU A 345 21.04 -5.96 -13.57
C GLU A 345 21.42 -5.24 -14.87
N ARG A 346 20.71 -4.18 -15.24
CA ARG A 346 21.08 -3.36 -16.39
C ARG A 346 22.48 -2.74 -16.24
N VAL A 347 22.85 -2.28 -15.04
CA VAL A 347 24.23 -1.79 -14.76
C VAL A 347 25.26 -2.91 -14.94
N VAL A 348 24.94 -4.14 -14.52
CA VAL A 348 25.82 -5.31 -14.77
C VAL A 348 26.07 -5.48 -16.26
N GLN A 349 25.05 -5.43 -17.09
CA GLN A 349 25.17 -5.57 -18.55
C GLN A 349 26.07 -4.48 -19.15
N GLU A 350 25.89 -3.23 -18.76
CA GLU A 350 26.76 -2.12 -19.21
C GLU A 350 28.21 -2.27 -18.73
N ALA A 351 28.41 -2.83 -17.52
CA ALA A 351 29.74 -3.02 -16.94
C ALA A 351 30.51 -4.17 -17.60
N VAL A 352 29.83 -5.21 -18.10
CA VAL A 352 30.45 -6.34 -18.81
C VAL A 352 31.10 -5.89 -20.12
N ASP A 353 30.54 -4.86 -20.78
CA ASP A 353 31.04 -4.34 -22.05
C ASP A 353 32.20 -3.35 -21.88
N ILE A 354 32.66 -3.05 -20.63
CA ILE A 354 33.78 -2.15 -20.37
C ILE A 354 35.09 -2.83 -20.79
N SER A 355 35.81 -2.17 -21.68
CA SER A 355 37.08 -2.70 -22.19
C SER A 355 38.17 -2.75 -21.11
N PRO A 356 38.98 -3.82 -21.02
CA PRO A 356 40.16 -3.85 -20.13
C PRO A 356 41.19 -2.71 -20.36
N SER A 357 41.11 -2.04 -21.51
CA SER A 357 41.99 -0.87 -21.80
C SER A 357 41.50 0.41 -21.09
N GLU A 358 40.28 0.43 -20.56
CA GLU A 358 39.69 1.55 -19.84
C GLU A 358 40.05 1.39 -18.35
N VAL A 359 41.13 2.01 -17.91
CA VAL A 359 41.68 1.79 -16.56
C VAL A 359 40.76 2.29 -15.45
N ARG A 360 39.90 3.30 -15.72
CA ARG A 360 39.08 3.98 -14.72
C ARG A 360 37.60 3.90 -15.06
N VAL A 361 36.81 3.64 -14.03
CA VAL A 361 35.35 3.54 -14.14
C VAL A 361 34.68 4.28 -12.98
N ALA A 362 33.75 5.18 -13.26
CA ALA A 362 32.94 5.86 -12.26
C ALA A 362 31.48 5.39 -12.35
N LEU A 363 30.92 4.99 -11.22
CA LEU A 363 29.49 4.85 -11.02
C LEU A 363 28.95 6.15 -10.43
N ASP A 364 28.20 6.91 -11.22
CA ASP A 364 27.68 8.23 -10.84
C ASP A 364 26.24 8.10 -10.35
N LEU A 365 26.03 8.26 -9.03
CA LEU A 365 24.76 8.21 -8.33
C LEU A 365 24.13 9.59 -8.10
N THR A 366 24.68 10.68 -8.64
CA THR A 366 24.21 12.06 -8.42
C THR A 366 22.69 12.25 -8.67
N ARG A 367 22.11 11.42 -9.53
CA ARG A 367 20.67 11.48 -9.89
C ARG A 367 19.87 10.29 -9.39
N VAL A 368 20.42 9.50 -8.49
CA VAL A 368 19.76 8.38 -7.82
C VAL A 368 19.15 8.89 -6.52
N TYR A 369 17.87 8.59 -6.27
CA TYR A 369 17.19 8.97 -5.04
C TYR A 369 16.91 7.80 -4.09
N SER A 370 17.02 6.55 -4.56
CA SER A 370 16.87 5.35 -3.72
C SER A 370 17.55 4.14 -4.36
N ILE A 371 18.05 3.22 -3.51
CA ILE A 371 18.61 1.92 -3.92
C ILE A 371 18.07 0.90 -2.93
N ASP A 372 17.45 -0.21 -3.44
CA ASP A 372 17.05 -1.31 -2.57
C ASP A 372 18.26 -2.18 -2.14
N ASP A 373 18.08 -2.98 -1.09
CA ASP A 373 19.16 -3.80 -0.53
C ASP A 373 19.75 -4.80 -1.53
N VAL A 374 18.95 -5.32 -2.44
CA VAL A 374 19.39 -6.27 -3.46
C VAL A 374 20.19 -5.54 -4.53
N ALA A 375 19.69 -4.40 -5.01
CA ALA A 375 20.38 -3.56 -5.97
C ALA A 375 21.72 -3.05 -5.41
N ARG A 376 21.74 -2.64 -4.14
CA ARG A 376 22.98 -2.24 -3.44
C ARG A 376 24.03 -3.35 -3.50
N ARG A 377 23.67 -4.59 -3.15
CA ARG A 377 24.60 -5.74 -3.21
C ARG A 377 25.09 -5.98 -4.62
N VAL A 378 24.22 -5.89 -5.63
CA VAL A 378 24.58 -6.08 -7.05
C VAL A 378 25.55 -4.99 -7.50
N LEU A 379 25.31 -3.72 -7.17
CA LEU A 379 26.22 -2.61 -7.55
C LEU A 379 27.59 -2.72 -6.87
N LEU A 380 27.64 -3.13 -5.60
CA LEU A 380 28.90 -3.39 -4.91
C LEU A 380 29.66 -4.55 -5.54
N GLU A 381 28.98 -5.63 -5.96
CA GLU A 381 29.61 -6.74 -6.68
C GLU A 381 30.12 -6.32 -8.06
N VAL A 382 29.41 -5.42 -8.77
CA VAL A 382 29.93 -4.80 -10.01
C VAL A 382 31.23 -4.07 -9.73
N ALA A 383 31.26 -3.23 -8.71
CA ALA A 383 32.47 -2.49 -8.32
C ALA A 383 33.64 -3.45 -7.96
N ARG A 384 33.34 -4.52 -7.21
CA ARG A 384 34.32 -5.55 -6.87
C ARG A 384 34.90 -6.23 -8.12
N ARG A 385 34.05 -6.66 -9.04
CA ARG A 385 34.50 -7.32 -10.29
C ARG A 385 35.31 -6.40 -11.18
N LEU A 386 34.88 -5.15 -11.31
CA LEU A 386 35.67 -4.13 -12.03
C LEU A 386 37.07 -3.98 -11.42
N THR A 387 37.19 -3.90 -10.08
CA THR A 387 38.48 -3.82 -9.39
C THR A 387 39.34 -5.07 -9.66
N LEU A 388 38.75 -6.27 -9.57
CA LEU A 388 39.46 -7.54 -9.83
C LEU A 388 39.93 -7.66 -11.29
N ASN A 389 39.25 -7.01 -12.23
CA ASN A 389 39.63 -6.90 -13.63
C ASN A 389 40.70 -5.81 -13.89
N GLY A 390 41.16 -5.15 -12.83
CA GLY A 390 42.26 -4.15 -12.92
C GLY A 390 41.78 -2.72 -13.11
N HIS A 391 40.49 -2.42 -13.00
CA HIS A 391 39.97 -1.05 -13.09
C HIS A 391 40.06 -0.33 -11.73
N GLU A 392 40.36 0.96 -11.78
CA GLU A 392 40.16 1.88 -10.65
C GLU A 392 38.70 2.30 -10.63
N VAL A 393 37.97 1.98 -9.53
CA VAL A 393 36.54 2.21 -9.42
C VAL A 393 36.24 3.38 -8.51
N TYR A 394 35.52 4.36 -9.03
CA TYR A 394 35.02 5.54 -8.32
C TYR A 394 33.50 5.44 -8.12
N LEU A 395 33.03 5.90 -6.96
CA LEU A 395 31.61 6.08 -6.66
C LEU A 395 31.37 7.57 -6.40
N VAL A 396 30.55 8.18 -7.26
CA VAL A 396 30.10 9.56 -7.10
C VAL A 396 28.75 9.52 -6.36
N ASP A 397 28.77 9.85 -5.07
CA ASP A 397 27.60 9.73 -4.18
C ASP A 397 27.50 10.92 -3.21
N PRO A 398 27.21 12.14 -3.72
CA PRO A 398 27.20 13.36 -2.90
C PRO A 398 26.08 13.37 -1.84
N GLU A 399 25.01 12.59 -2.05
CA GLU A 399 23.88 12.51 -1.13
C GLU A 399 23.93 11.29 -0.18
N SER A 400 25.04 10.52 -0.22
CA SER A 400 25.23 9.33 0.63
C SER A 400 24.08 8.31 0.50
N ILE A 401 23.59 8.10 -0.72
CA ILE A 401 22.55 7.08 -1.05
C ILE A 401 23.08 5.67 -0.79
N MET A 402 24.40 5.48 -0.95
CA MET A 402 25.10 4.23 -0.65
C MET A 402 26.17 4.47 0.46
N PRO A 403 25.75 4.68 1.71
CA PRO A 403 26.69 4.91 2.81
C PRO A 403 27.58 3.67 3.02
N ASP A 404 28.84 3.90 3.37
CA ASP A 404 29.86 2.88 3.64
C ASP A 404 29.92 1.77 2.57
N PRO A 405 30.27 2.11 1.31
CA PRO A 405 30.28 1.16 0.20
C PRO A 405 31.46 0.20 0.33
N ASP A 406 31.24 -0.94 0.98
CA ASP A 406 32.21 -2.03 1.06
C ASP A 406 31.92 -3.08 -0.01
N PRO A 407 32.74 -3.17 -1.08
CA PRO A 407 32.57 -4.17 -2.12
C PRO A 407 33.08 -5.59 -1.72
N GLY A 408 33.60 -5.75 -0.51
CA GLY A 408 34.12 -7.04 -0.02
C GLY A 408 35.53 -7.38 -0.51
N ASP A 409 35.93 -8.63 -0.27
CA ASP A 409 37.31 -9.11 -0.49
C ASP A 409 37.81 -8.88 -1.92
N GLY A 410 38.93 -8.17 -2.02
CA GLY A 410 39.60 -7.83 -3.28
C GLY A 410 38.96 -6.65 -4.05
N GLY A 411 37.81 -6.15 -3.58
CA GLY A 411 37.18 -4.96 -4.15
C GLY A 411 37.75 -3.67 -3.56
N ARG A 412 37.74 -2.59 -4.35
CA ARG A 412 38.07 -1.24 -3.89
C ARG A 412 37.18 -0.23 -4.59
N VAL A 413 36.69 0.75 -3.83
CA VAL A 413 35.92 1.86 -4.33
C VAL A 413 36.43 3.14 -3.71
N THR A 414 36.67 4.15 -4.53
CA THR A 414 37.03 5.49 -4.08
C THR A 414 35.81 6.40 -4.14
N LEU A 415 35.33 6.89 -2.97
CA LEU A 415 34.25 7.86 -2.91
C LEU A 415 34.76 9.23 -3.36
N VAL A 416 33.94 9.89 -4.21
CA VAL A 416 34.22 11.27 -4.71
C VAL A 416 32.92 12.05 -4.76
N ASP A 417 33.00 13.38 -4.59
CA ASP A 417 31.79 14.22 -4.56
C ASP A 417 31.26 14.55 -5.96
N ASN A 418 32.09 14.47 -6.98
CA ASN A 418 31.70 14.68 -8.37
C ASN A 418 32.68 14.00 -9.34
N VAL A 419 32.30 13.90 -10.62
CA VAL A 419 33.12 13.28 -11.67
C VAL A 419 34.45 14.02 -11.90
N ASP A 420 34.47 15.34 -11.74
CA ASP A 420 35.69 16.16 -11.92
C ASP A 420 36.74 15.88 -10.83
N HIS A 421 36.30 15.51 -9.61
CA HIS A 421 37.19 15.08 -8.52
C HIS A 421 37.83 13.71 -8.79
N ALA A 422 37.17 12.81 -9.53
CA ALA A 422 37.77 11.55 -9.97
C ALA A 422 38.94 11.78 -10.92
N ASP A 423 38.90 12.84 -11.75
CA ASP A 423 40.00 13.26 -12.61
C ASP A 423 41.17 13.87 -11.80
N LEU A 424 40.87 14.59 -10.72
CA LEU A 424 41.88 15.25 -9.90
C LEU A 424 42.68 14.30 -9.00
N HIS A 425 42.02 13.29 -8.39
CA HIS A 425 42.72 12.27 -7.60
C HIS A 425 43.70 11.46 -8.43
N ALA A 426 43.41 11.28 -9.69
CA ALA A 426 44.31 10.62 -10.63
C ALA A 426 45.55 11.44 -10.99
N ALA A 427 45.44 12.75 -11.05
CA ALA A 427 46.58 13.63 -11.28
C ALA A 427 47.55 13.66 -10.08
N ILE A 428 47.03 13.48 -8.85
CA ILE A 428 47.85 13.48 -7.62
C ILE A 428 48.55 12.15 -7.43
N ALA A 429 47.93 11.00 -7.76
CA ALA A 429 48.56 9.68 -7.66
C ALA A 429 49.66 9.44 -8.72
N GLY A 430 49.53 10.05 -9.90
CA GLY A 430 50.52 9.99 -10.97
C GLY A 430 51.75 10.93 -10.81
N GLY A 431 51.69 11.92 -9.93
CA GLY A 431 52.73 12.91 -9.69
C GLY A 431 53.82 12.52 -8.65
N GLY A 432 53.71 11.35 -8.04
CA GLY A 432 54.57 10.90 -6.93
C GLY A 432 55.73 9.98 -7.30
N GLN A 433 56.05 9.78 -8.60
CA GLN A 433 57.27 9.06 -9.03
C GLN A 433 58.09 9.91 -10.02
N GLY A 434 58.82 10.83 -9.49
CA GLY A 434 59.74 11.65 -10.27
C GLY A 434 60.49 12.64 -9.41
N GLY A 435 61.37 12.14 -8.58
CA GLY A 435 62.27 12.96 -7.78
C GLY A 435 63.35 12.09 -7.10
#